data_6f264952f5372e3205ec158b5fd9bf9b
#
_entry.id   6f264952f5372e3205ec158b5fd9bf9b
#
_cell.length_a   1.000
_cell.length_b   1.000
_cell.length_c   1.000
_cell.angle_alpha   90.00
_cell.angle_beta   90.00
_cell.angle_gamma   90.00
#
_symmetry.space_group_name_H-M   'P 1'
#
loop_
_entity.id
_entity.type
_entity.pdbx_description
1 polymer ?
#
loop_
_entity_poly.entity_id
_entity_poly.type
_entity_poly.pdbx_seq_one_letter_code
_entity_poly.pdbx_strand_id
1 'polypeptide(L)' 'DMAQDPQCGTYVPKRQAVLKSIQGKEHFFCSKKCADEYSPKKK' A
#
# COMPACT_ATOMS: atom_id res chain seq x y z
N ASP A 1 -5.70 10.46 -10.30
CA ASP A 1 -5.95 10.22 -8.88
C ASP A 1 -4.72 9.66 -8.20
N MET A 2 -4.57 10.06 -6.96
CA MET A 2 -3.41 9.66 -6.18
C MET A 2 -3.85 8.84 -4.98
N ALA A 3 -2.99 7.96 -4.55
CA ALA A 3 -3.21 7.18 -3.34
C ALA A 3 -2.02 7.37 -2.42
N GLN A 4 -2.28 7.33 -1.12
CA GLN A 4 -1.21 7.46 -0.14
C GLN A 4 -0.75 6.10 0.32
N ASP A 5 0.57 5.92 0.30
CA ASP A 5 1.19 4.69 0.78
C ASP A 5 1.08 4.66 2.32
N PRO A 6 0.41 3.67 2.90
CA PRO A 6 0.28 3.62 4.36
C PRO A 6 1.58 3.24 5.06
N GLN A 7 2.55 2.71 4.32
CA GLN A 7 3.83 2.32 4.92
C GLN A 7 4.75 3.52 5.08
N CYS A 8 4.90 4.32 4.03
CA CYS A 8 5.83 5.44 4.09
C CYS A 8 5.16 6.80 3.98
N GLY A 9 3.86 6.83 3.67
CA GLY A 9 3.12 8.09 3.62
C GLY A 9 3.27 8.86 2.34
N THR A 10 3.94 8.29 1.34
CA THR A 10 4.17 8.96 0.07
C THR A 10 2.94 8.81 -0.82
N TYR A 11 2.60 9.87 -1.55
CA TYR A 11 1.52 9.80 -2.53
C TYR A 11 2.04 9.27 -3.85
N VAL A 12 1.28 8.37 -4.45
CA VAL A 12 1.63 7.80 -5.75
C VAL A 12 0.39 7.73 -6.63
N PRO A 13 0.55 7.84 -7.95
CA PRO A 13 -0.59 7.64 -8.85
C PRO A 13 -1.12 6.22 -8.70
N LYS A 14 -2.43 6.10 -8.64
CA LYS A 14 -3.03 4.78 -8.44
C LYS A 14 -2.63 3.79 -9.53
N ARG A 15 -2.47 4.28 -10.76
CA ARG A 15 -2.11 3.40 -11.86
C ARG A 15 -0.69 2.85 -11.73
N GLN A 16 0.15 3.50 -10.93
CA GLN A 16 1.52 3.04 -10.70
C GLN A 16 1.69 2.42 -9.33
N ALA A 17 0.70 2.55 -8.49
CA ALA A 17 0.79 2.04 -7.13
C ALA A 17 0.67 0.52 -7.13
N VAL A 18 1.29 -0.09 -6.15
CA VAL A 18 1.16 -1.53 -5.94
C VAL A 18 -0.07 -1.76 -5.08
N LEU A 19 -1.04 -2.47 -5.61
CA LEU A 19 -2.26 -2.77 -4.89
C LEU A 19 -2.09 -4.07 -4.13
N LYS A 20 -2.45 -4.04 -2.87
CA LYS A 20 -2.42 -5.23 -2.05
C LYS A 20 -3.67 -5.28 -1.19
N SER A 21 -4.33 -6.41 -1.21
CA SER A 21 -5.54 -6.62 -0.41
C SER A 21 -5.16 -7.30 0.90
N ILE A 22 -5.51 -6.64 2.00
CA ILE A 22 -5.16 -7.14 3.33
C ILE A 22 -6.41 -7.13 4.19
N GLN A 23 -6.81 -8.28 4.68
CA GLN A 23 -7.97 -8.44 5.57
C GLN A 23 -9.21 -7.79 4.98
N GLY A 24 -9.41 -7.95 3.68
CA GLY A 24 -10.60 -7.44 3.02
C GLY A 24 -10.51 -5.98 2.64
N LYS A 25 -9.37 -5.33 2.87
CA LYS A 25 -9.18 -3.94 2.51
C LYS A 25 -8.07 -3.80 1.49
N GLU A 26 -8.26 -2.89 0.57
CA GLU A 26 -7.27 -2.63 -0.46
C GLU A 26 -6.36 -1.50 -0.04
N HIS A 27 -5.07 -1.72 -0.20
CA HIS A 27 -4.06 -0.73 0.12
C HIS A 27 -3.18 -0.49 -1.08
N PHE A 28 -2.78 0.76 -1.26
CA PHE A 28 -1.87 1.14 -2.34
C PHE A 28 -0.52 1.46 -1.73
N PHE A 29 0.52 0.97 -2.39
CA PHE A 29 1.89 1.18 -1.91
C PHE A 29 2.73 1.78 -3.02
N CYS A 30 3.77 2.52 -2.64
CA CYS A 30 4.63 3.16 -3.63
C CYS A 30 5.46 2.13 -4.38
N SER A 31 5.73 1.00 -3.76
CA SER A 31 6.48 -0.07 -4.39
C SER A 31 6.17 -1.38 -3.69
N LYS A 32 6.58 -2.46 -4.34
CA LYS A 32 6.36 -3.79 -3.77
C LYS A 32 7.09 -3.95 -2.44
N LYS A 33 8.23 -3.28 -2.29
CA LYS A 33 8.97 -3.36 -1.06
C LYS A 33 8.14 -2.84 0.11
N CYS A 34 7.48 -1.70 -0.06
CA CYS A 34 6.61 -1.17 0.98
C CYS A 34 5.45 -2.11 1.24
N ALA A 35 4.89 -2.70 0.18
CA ALA A 35 3.79 -3.63 0.34
C ALA A 35 4.22 -4.84 1.17
N ASP A 36 5.43 -5.33 0.92
CA ASP A 36 5.93 -6.49 1.64
C ASP A 36 6.24 -6.17 3.09
N GLU A 37 6.72 -4.97 3.35
CA GLU A 37 7.07 -4.56 4.71
C GLU A 37 5.84 -4.21 5.53
N TYR A 38 4.77 -3.81 4.90
CA TYR A 38 3.55 -3.45 5.60
C TYR A 38 2.88 -4.70 6.13
N SER A 39 2.67 -4.75 7.44
CA SER A 39 2.08 -5.92 8.06
C SER A 39 1.14 -5.47 9.16
N PRO A 40 -0.13 -5.37 8.89
CA PRO A 40 -1.09 -4.86 9.88
C PRO A 40 -1.43 -5.85 10.95
N LYS A 41 -1.13 -7.12 10.91
CA LYS A 41 -1.47 -8.20 11.68
C LYS A 41 -1.67 -8.27 13.08
N LYS A 42 -1.77 -8.59 13.29
CA LYS A 42 -1.79 -8.87 14.03
C LYS A 42 -2.02 -9.65 14.63
N LYS A 43 -2.08 -10.03 14.86
CA LYS A 43 -2.19 -10.78 15.30
C LYS A 43 -2.63 -10.91 15.85
#